data_b056fc17756390c0e57ec6ac7f588112
#
_entry.id   b056fc17756390c0e57ec6ac7f588112
#
_cell.length_a   1.000
_cell.length_b   1.000
_cell.length_c   1.000
_cell.angle_alpha   90.00
_cell.angle_beta   90.00
_cell.angle_gamma   90.00
#
_symmetry.space_group_name_H-M   'P 1'
#
loop_
_entity.id
_entity.type
_entity.pdbx_description
1 polymer ?
#
loop_
_entity_poly.entity_id
_entity_poly.type
_entity_poly.pdbx_seq_one_letter_code
_entity_poly.pdbx_strand_id
1 'polypeptide(L)'
;IWDIKEKIGYFSSDMLRGFKRSDSIGNMIVSGFFDSIGLYKTPTHTQIKIAHQWLNVLQMFDIRKQPFLSLPNGYQRLVLIARAMVKQPPLLILDEPTNGLDDFDAKLFVALINKIATETDTAILYVSHRKEAGLTPDFIYELMPSKTGSVGKQVKV
;
A
#
# COMPACT_ATOMS: atom_id res chain seq x y z
N ILE A 1 4.56 -16.70 -14.57
CA ILE A 1 5.15 -15.59 -13.80
C ILE A 1 4.24 -14.36 -13.84
N TRP A 2 3.66 -14.02 -14.98
CA TRP A 2 2.76 -12.85 -15.11
C TRP A 2 1.48 -13.00 -14.28
N ASP A 3 0.88 -14.18 -14.22
CA ASP A 3 -0.31 -14.48 -13.42
C ASP A 3 -0.07 -14.31 -11.90
N ILE A 4 1.17 -14.49 -11.45
CA ILE A 4 1.55 -14.28 -10.04
C ILE A 4 1.63 -12.80 -9.72
N LYS A 5 2.19 -11.98 -10.61
CA LYS A 5 2.32 -10.52 -10.41
C LYS A 5 0.95 -9.84 -10.32
N GLU A 6 -0.04 -10.31 -11.05
CA GLU A 6 -1.42 -9.78 -10.99
C GLU A 6 -2.11 -10.06 -9.65
N LYS A 7 -1.63 -11.07 -8.91
CA LYS A 7 -2.19 -11.51 -7.63
C LYS A 7 -1.47 -10.95 -6.40
N ILE A 8 -0.43 -10.16 -6.59
CA ILE A 8 0.35 -9.59 -5.49
C ILE A 8 0.28 -8.06 -5.56
N GLY A 9 -0.21 -7.44 -4.49
CA GLY A 9 -0.01 -6.04 -4.23
C GLY A 9 1.37 -5.83 -3.62
N TYR A 10 2.11 -4.83 -4.08
CA TYR A 10 3.43 -4.51 -3.54
C TYR A 10 3.57 -3.01 -3.32
N PHE A 11 4.15 -2.66 -2.19
CA PHE A 11 4.54 -1.30 -1.85
C PHE A 11 5.89 -1.29 -1.12
N SER A 12 6.77 -0.39 -1.53
CA SER A 12 7.96 -0.02 -0.76
C SER A 12 8.10 1.50 -0.69
N SER A 13 8.79 1.98 0.33
CA SER A 13 9.05 3.42 0.50
C SER A 13 9.78 4.05 -0.70
N ASP A 14 10.60 3.27 -1.41
CA ASP A 14 11.34 3.73 -2.58
C ASP A 14 10.48 3.88 -3.85
N MET A 15 9.31 3.27 -3.90
CA MET A 15 8.40 3.38 -5.05
C MET A 15 7.96 4.82 -5.32
N LEU A 16 7.87 5.66 -4.29
CA LEU A 16 7.49 7.07 -4.46
C LEU A 16 8.39 7.83 -5.44
N ARG A 17 9.66 7.44 -5.54
CA ARG A 17 10.62 8.04 -6.46
C ARG A 17 10.29 7.76 -7.94
N GLY A 18 9.54 6.69 -8.22
CA GLY A 18 9.11 6.30 -9.57
C GLY A 18 7.87 7.05 -10.07
N PHE A 19 7.05 7.60 -9.16
CA PHE A 19 5.80 8.28 -9.51
C PHE A 19 6.03 9.80 -9.66
N LYS A 20 6.64 10.18 -10.77
CA LYS A 20 6.98 11.60 -11.08
C LYS A 20 5.96 12.30 -11.98
N ARG A 21 4.89 11.62 -12.39
CA ARG A 21 3.88 12.17 -13.29
C ARG A 21 2.82 12.96 -12.55
N SER A 22 2.26 13.95 -13.23
CA SER A 22 1.20 14.82 -12.72
C SER A 22 -0.21 14.22 -12.85
N ASP A 23 -0.35 12.90 -12.64
CA ASP A 23 -1.67 12.27 -12.60
C ASP A 23 -2.47 12.76 -11.40
N SER A 24 -3.80 12.82 -11.54
CA SER A 24 -4.67 13.12 -10.42
C SER A 24 -4.68 11.98 -9.40
N ILE A 25 -5.05 12.28 -8.16
CA ILE A 25 -5.19 11.28 -7.09
C ILE A 25 -6.11 10.14 -7.53
N GLY A 26 -7.27 10.46 -8.13
CA GLY A 26 -8.20 9.46 -8.63
C GLY A 26 -7.62 8.59 -9.74
N ASN A 27 -6.94 9.20 -10.73
CA ASN A 27 -6.30 8.47 -11.81
C ASN A 27 -5.16 7.58 -11.32
N MET A 28 -4.43 8.03 -10.29
CA MET A 28 -3.39 7.22 -9.66
C MET A 28 -3.95 5.93 -9.08
N ILE A 29 -5.09 5.99 -8.38
CA ILE A 29 -5.74 4.79 -7.83
C ILE A 29 -6.26 3.90 -8.96
N VAL A 30 -6.98 4.46 -9.94
CA VAL A 30 -7.52 3.71 -11.08
C VAL A 30 -6.41 3.01 -11.89
N SER A 31 -5.23 3.61 -12.02
CA SER A 31 -4.10 3.02 -12.75
C SER A 31 -3.65 1.67 -12.18
N GLY A 32 -3.99 1.38 -10.92
CA GLY A 32 -3.73 0.09 -10.27
C GLY A 32 -4.38 -1.10 -10.98
N PHE A 33 -5.52 -0.90 -11.65
CA PHE A 33 -6.16 -1.95 -12.44
C PHE A 33 -5.35 -2.40 -13.67
N PHE A 34 -4.43 -1.55 -14.12
CA PHE A 34 -3.67 -1.75 -15.37
C PHE A 34 -2.19 -2.01 -15.14
N ASP A 35 -1.73 -2.08 -13.89
CA ASP A 35 -0.32 -2.22 -13.48
C ASP A 35 0.62 -1.21 -14.15
N SER A 36 0.08 -0.04 -14.53
CA SER A 36 0.81 1.02 -15.21
C SER A 36 1.04 2.20 -14.28
N ILE A 37 2.17 2.91 -14.48
CA ILE A 37 2.39 4.22 -13.88
C ILE A 37 1.64 5.25 -14.72
N GLY A 38 0.48 5.68 -14.23
CA GLY A 38 -0.43 6.57 -14.94
C GLY A 38 -1.54 5.84 -15.71
N LEU A 39 -2.59 6.60 -16.03
CA LEU A 39 -3.78 6.07 -16.69
C LEU A 39 -3.66 6.22 -18.20
N TYR A 40 -3.46 5.11 -18.91
CA TYR A 40 -3.35 5.05 -20.37
C TYR A 40 -4.53 4.36 -21.06
N LYS A 41 -5.40 3.71 -20.30
CA LYS A 41 -6.57 3.00 -20.78
C LYS A 41 -7.82 3.62 -20.19
N THR A 42 -8.91 3.57 -20.93
CA THR A 42 -10.23 4.00 -20.42
C THR A 42 -10.73 2.99 -19.40
N PRO A 43 -10.93 3.39 -18.13
CA PRO A 43 -11.46 2.51 -17.11
C PRO A 43 -12.95 2.23 -17.34
N THR A 44 -13.41 1.07 -16.90
CA THR A 44 -14.86 0.74 -16.85
C THR A 44 -15.55 1.49 -15.71
N HIS A 45 -16.87 1.58 -15.76
CA HIS A 45 -17.68 2.16 -14.67
C HIS A 45 -17.44 1.42 -13.33
N THR A 46 -17.31 0.09 -13.37
CA THR A 46 -17.03 -0.71 -12.17
C THR A 46 -15.66 -0.36 -11.57
N GLN A 47 -14.62 -0.21 -12.38
CA GLN A 47 -13.28 0.18 -11.93
C GLN A 47 -13.29 1.58 -11.31
N ILE A 48 -13.99 2.53 -11.92
CA ILE A 48 -14.15 3.88 -11.35
C ILE A 48 -14.87 3.82 -10.01
N LYS A 49 -15.95 3.03 -9.91
CA LYS A 49 -16.69 2.86 -8.65
C LYS A 49 -15.83 2.31 -7.52
N ILE A 50 -15.01 1.30 -7.80
CA ILE A 50 -14.08 0.73 -6.82
C ILE A 50 -13.04 1.78 -6.39
N ALA A 51 -12.47 2.52 -7.34
CA ALA A 51 -11.53 3.59 -7.03
C ALA A 51 -12.18 4.69 -6.16
N HIS A 52 -13.44 5.04 -6.41
CA HIS A 52 -14.20 5.99 -5.59
C HIS A 52 -14.45 5.46 -4.16
N GLN A 53 -14.69 4.16 -4.00
CA GLN A 53 -14.80 3.56 -2.66
C GLN A 53 -13.49 3.73 -1.87
N TRP A 54 -12.33 3.48 -2.51
CA TRP A 54 -11.02 3.72 -1.89
C TRP A 54 -10.78 5.19 -1.56
N LEU A 55 -11.16 6.11 -2.45
CA LEU A 55 -11.08 7.55 -2.18
C LEU A 55 -11.92 7.95 -0.97
N ASN A 56 -13.09 7.34 -0.78
CA ASN A 56 -13.91 7.58 0.41
C ASN A 56 -13.26 7.01 1.68
N VAL A 57 -12.67 5.81 1.61
CA VAL A 57 -11.91 5.23 2.74
C VAL A 57 -10.77 6.14 3.16
N LEU A 58 -10.06 6.74 2.20
CA LEU A 58 -8.97 7.69 2.44
C LEU A 58 -9.45 9.11 2.80
N GLN A 59 -10.75 9.39 2.72
CA GLN A 59 -11.34 10.73 2.85
C GLN A 59 -10.78 11.74 1.83
N MET A 60 -10.48 11.28 0.62
CA MET A 60 -9.88 12.07 -0.46
C MET A 60 -10.79 12.23 -1.68
N PHE A 61 -12.06 11.86 -1.58
CA PHE A 61 -12.98 11.92 -2.73
C PHE A 61 -13.13 13.34 -3.29
N ASP A 62 -13.24 14.34 -2.43
CA ASP A 62 -13.43 15.74 -2.84
C ASP A 62 -12.20 16.32 -3.54
N ILE A 63 -11.02 15.84 -3.20
CA ILE A 63 -9.74 16.27 -3.79
C ILE A 63 -9.22 15.34 -4.89
N ARG A 64 -10.02 14.36 -5.33
CA ARG A 64 -9.60 13.32 -6.30
C ARG A 64 -9.05 13.83 -7.63
N LYS A 65 -9.41 15.06 -8.00
CA LYS A 65 -8.92 15.71 -9.24
C LYS A 65 -7.60 16.47 -9.04
N GLN A 66 -7.16 16.67 -7.80
CA GLN A 66 -5.90 17.32 -7.53
C GLN A 66 -4.72 16.45 -7.95
N PRO A 67 -3.57 17.04 -8.29
CA PRO A 67 -2.37 16.29 -8.63
C PRO A 67 -1.91 15.42 -7.46
N PHE A 68 -1.60 14.16 -7.71
CA PHE A 68 -1.04 13.24 -6.71
C PHE A 68 0.23 13.80 -6.05
N LEU A 69 1.10 14.43 -6.83
CA LEU A 69 2.35 15.02 -6.33
C LEU A 69 2.15 16.23 -5.43
N SER A 70 0.96 16.82 -5.36
CA SER A 70 0.64 17.90 -4.42
C SER A 70 0.40 17.40 -2.99
N LEU A 71 0.18 16.10 -2.81
CA LEU A 71 -0.02 15.52 -1.50
C LEU A 71 1.29 15.44 -0.69
N PRO A 72 1.23 15.63 0.64
CA PRO A 72 2.33 15.24 1.52
C PRO A 72 2.71 13.77 1.36
N ASN A 73 3.96 13.43 1.68
CA ASN A 73 4.51 12.08 1.47
C ASN A 73 3.68 10.98 2.14
N GLY A 74 3.24 11.17 3.37
CA GLY A 74 2.40 10.20 4.09
C GLY A 74 1.10 9.90 3.35
N TYR A 75 0.41 10.93 2.86
CA TYR A 75 -0.82 10.78 2.09
C TYR A 75 -0.59 10.15 0.71
N GLN A 76 0.53 10.45 0.05
CA GLN A 76 0.91 9.75 -1.19
C GLN A 76 1.01 8.24 -0.97
N ARG A 77 1.59 7.80 0.16
CA ARG A 77 1.66 6.37 0.50
C ARG A 77 0.29 5.73 0.66
N LEU A 78 -0.65 6.41 1.33
CA LEU A 78 -2.03 5.91 1.46
C LEU A 78 -2.68 5.71 0.09
N VAL A 79 -2.49 6.65 -0.84
CA VAL A 79 -2.99 6.53 -2.22
C VAL A 79 -2.36 5.34 -2.95
N LEU A 80 -1.06 5.10 -2.78
CA LEU A 80 -0.38 3.96 -3.40
C LEU A 80 -0.83 2.61 -2.81
N ILE A 81 -1.19 2.56 -1.52
CA ILE A 81 -1.82 1.37 -0.94
C ILE A 81 -3.20 1.13 -1.57
N ALA A 82 -4.05 2.16 -1.65
CA ALA A 82 -5.34 2.03 -2.33
C ALA A 82 -5.18 1.57 -3.78
N ARG A 83 -4.20 2.11 -4.51
CA ARG A 83 -3.85 1.68 -5.85
C ARG A 83 -3.47 0.19 -5.92
N ALA A 84 -2.70 -0.32 -4.96
CA ALA A 84 -2.35 -1.74 -4.89
C ALA A 84 -3.57 -2.62 -4.58
N MET A 85 -4.53 -2.09 -3.84
CA MET A 85 -5.71 -2.83 -3.34
C MET A 85 -6.91 -2.86 -4.28
N VAL A 86 -6.97 -2.02 -5.34
CA VAL A 86 -8.14 -1.96 -6.24
C VAL A 86 -8.46 -3.29 -6.93
N LYS A 87 -7.44 -4.14 -7.15
CA LYS A 87 -7.60 -5.49 -7.71
C LYS A 87 -7.96 -6.54 -6.65
N GLN A 88 -8.05 -6.18 -5.38
CA GLN A 88 -8.25 -7.10 -4.26
C GLN A 88 -7.24 -8.26 -4.27
N PRO A 89 -5.94 -7.97 -4.22
CA PRO A 89 -4.91 -9.01 -4.29
C PRO A 89 -5.03 -9.93 -3.08
N PRO A 90 -4.81 -11.26 -3.24
CA PRO A 90 -4.79 -12.19 -2.11
C PRO A 90 -3.59 -11.97 -1.17
N LEU A 91 -2.54 -11.30 -1.64
CA LEU A 91 -1.35 -10.96 -0.86
C LEU A 91 -0.93 -9.51 -1.12
N LEU A 92 -0.71 -8.75 -0.05
CA LEU A 92 -0.11 -7.42 -0.06
C LEU A 92 1.24 -7.47 0.65
N ILE A 93 2.31 -7.12 -0.05
CA ILE A 93 3.67 -7.04 0.51
C ILE A 93 4.01 -5.57 0.74
N LEU A 94 4.42 -5.26 1.96
CA LEU A 94 4.82 -3.93 2.42
C LEU A 94 6.26 -3.98 2.90
N ASP A 95 7.15 -3.30 2.18
CA ASP A 95 8.58 -3.28 2.49
C ASP A 95 8.99 -1.90 3.02
N GLU A 96 9.33 -1.86 4.31
CA GLU A 96 9.68 -0.63 5.05
C GLU A 96 8.70 0.54 4.78
N PRO A 97 7.37 0.31 4.86
CA PRO A 97 6.39 1.25 4.31
C PRO A 97 6.30 2.57 5.08
N THR A 98 6.70 2.60 6.35
CA THR A 98 6.69 3.79 7.21
C THR A 98 8.04 4.48 7.33
N ASN A 99 9.07 3.97 6.64
CA ASN A 99 10.40 4.56 6.68
C ASN A 99 10.38 6.04 6.22
N GLY A 100 10.93 6.93 7.07
CA GLY A 100 10.97 8.37 6.80
C GLY A 100 9.63 9.12 7.02
N LEU A 101 8.60 8.48 7.55
CA LEU A 101 7.39 9.16 8.04
C LEU A 101 7.58 9.67 9.47
N ASP A 102 6.90 10.76 9.79
CA ASP A 102 6.71 11.18 11.18
C ASP A 102 5.71 10.25 11.90
N ASP A 103 5.59 10.41 13.21
CA ASP A 103 4.75 9.55 14.04
C ASP A 103 3.25 9.64 13.68
N PHE A 104 2.79 10.80 13.24
CA PHE A 104 1.39 10.99 12.87
C PHE A 104 1.06 10.26 11.56
N ASP A 105 1.87 10.47 10.54
CA ASP A 105 1.70 9.82 9.23
C ASP A 105 1.89 8.30 9.33
N ALA A 106 2.86 7.83 10.16
CA ALA A 106 3.06 6.42 10.43
C ALA A 106 1.82 5.77 11.09
N LYS A 107 1.20 6.45 12.06
CA LYS A 107 -0.04 5.96 12.70
C LYS A 107 -1.21 5.90 11.72
N LEU A 108 -1.37 6.89 10.84
CA LEU A 108 -2.39 6.85 9.79
C LEU A 108 -2.17 5.68 8.84
N PHE A 109 -0.94 5.44 8.43
CA PHE A 109 -0.59 4.32 7.57
C PHE A 109 -0.92 2.99 8.24
N VAL A 110 -0.49 2.78 9.48
CA VAL A 110 -0.76 1.56 10.27
C VAL A 110 -2.26 1.35 10.46
N ALA A 111 -3.03 2.41 10.73
CA ALA A 111 -4.48 2.32 10.85
C ALA A 111 -5.15 1.83 9.56
N LEU A 112 -4.69 2.30 8.39
CA LEU A 112 -5.16 1.80 7.10
C LEU A 112 -4.82 0.32 6.91
N ILE A 113 -3.61 -0.12 7.26
CA ILE A 113 -3.19 -1.51 7.13
C ILE A 113 -4.02 -2.43 8.04
N ASN A 114 -4.24 -2.04 9.30
CA ASN A 114 -5.12 -2.80 10.20
C ASN A 114 -6.55 -2.89 9.66
N LYS A 115 -7.08 -1.80 9.08
CA LYS A 115 -8.40 -1.80 8.45
C LYS A 115 -8.47 -2.78 7.27
N ILE A 116 -7.47 -2.78 6.39
CA ILE A 116 -7.39 -3.74 5.28
C ILE A 116 -7.35 -5.18 5.81
N ALA A 117 -6.54 -5.45 6.83
CA ALA A 117 -6.40 -6.77 7.41
C ALA A 117 -7.70 -7.29 8.04
N THR A 118 -8.53 -6.41 8.61
CA THR A 118 -9.80 -6.80 9.26
C THR A 118 -11.00 -6.82 8.32
N GLU A 119 -11.00 -6.02 7.27
CA GLU A 119 -12.17 -5.83 6.39
C GLU A 119 -12.03 -6.52 5.02
N THR A 120 -10.88 -7.12 4.72
CA THR A 120 -10.65 -7.83 3.44
C THR A 120 -10.02 -9.19 3.67
N ASP A 121 -10.07 -10.06 2.64
CA ASP A 121 -9.43 -11.38 2.65
C ASP A 121 -7.94 -11.33 2.23
N THR A 122 -7.36 -10.13 2.09
CA THR A 122 -5.97 -9.94 1.69
C THR A 122 -5.03 -10.32 2.84
N ALA A 123 -4.16 -11.28 2.64
CA ALA A 123 -3.03 -11.54 3.54
C ALA A 123 -2.00 -10.42 3.40
N ILE A 124 -1.44 -9.96 4.53
CA ILE A 124 -0.46 -8.86 4.55
C ILE A 124 0.87 -9.38 5.07
N LEU A 125 1.93 -9.20 4.29
CA LEU A 125 3.31 -9.37 4.70
C LEU A 125 3.94 -7.99 4.93
N TYR A 126 4.15 -7.64 6.19
CA TYR A 126 4.73 -6.37 6.60
C TYR A 126 6.19 -6.57 7.01
N VAL A 127 7.12 -5.98 6.27
CA VAL A 127 8.55 -6.05 6.53
C VAL A 127 9.02 -4.72 7.13
N SER A 128 9.64 -4.78 8.30
CA SER A 128 10.21 -3.61 8.97
C SER A 128 11.40 -4.02 9.83
N HIS A 129 12.38 -3.14 9.97
CA HIS A 129 13.50 -3.30 10.89
C HIS A 129 13.20 -2.78 12.30
N ARG A 130 12.02 -2.22 12.51
CA ARG A 130 11.53 -1.69 13.79
C ARG A 130 10.14 -2.20 14.11
N LYS A 131 9.77 -2.16 15.38
CA LYS A 131 8.41 -2.47 15.82
C LYS A 131 7.49 -1.27 15.53
N GLU A 132 6.43 -1.50 14.77
CA GLU A 132 5.47 -0.45 14.42
C GLU A 132 4.40 -0.31 15.50
N ALA A 133 4.28 0.90 16.03
CA ALA A 133 3.26 1.20 17.05
C ALA A 133 1.85 1.08 16.48
N GLY A 134 1.01 0.29 17.16
CA GLY A 134 -0.40 0.11 16.78
C GLY A 134 -0.65 -0.94 15.69
N LEU A 135 0.39 -1.52 15.08
CA LEU A 135 0.24 -2.67 14.19
C LEU A 135 -0.15 -3.91 15.01
N THR A 136 -1.18 -4.63 14.55
CA THR A 136 -1.72 -5.83 15.24
C THR A 136 -1.54 -7.07 14.36
N PRO A 137 -0.32 -7.60 14.21
CA PRO A 137 -0.06 -8.79 13.40
C PRO A 137 -0.56 -10.06 14.10
N ASP A 138 -1.00 -11.05 13.29
CA ASP A 138 -1.31 -12.39 13.81
C ASP A 138 -0.04 -13.17 14.16
N PHE A 139 1.05 -12.93 13.40
CA PHE A 139 2.33 -13.60 13.57
C PHE A 139 3.49 -12.63 13.37
N ILE A 140 4.55 -12.80 14.15
CA ILE A 140 5.81 -12.07 14.00
C ILE A 140 6.92 -13.07 13.70
N TYR A 141 7.73 -12.77 12.67
CA TYR A 141 8.94 -13.49 12.33
C TYR A 141 10.14 -12.57 12.47
N GLU A 142 11.07 -12.93 13.35
CA GLU A 142 12.34 -12.21 13.48
C GLU A 142 13.43 -12.92 12.69
N LEU A 143 14.15 -12.15 11.86
CA LEU A 143 15.34 -12.61 11.16
C LEU A 143 16.58 -12.18 11.92
N MET A 144 17.33 -13.16 12.43
CA MET A 144 18.56 -12.92 13.18
C MET A 144 19.77 -13.29 12.32
N PRO A 145 20.74 -12.38 12.15
CA PRO A 145 21.97 -12.69 11.43
C PRO A 145 22.77 -13.78 12.19
N SER A 146 23.33 -14.73 11.45
CA SER A 146 24.25 -15.74 11.98
C SER A 146 25.49 -15.85 11.10
N LYS A 147 26.52 -16.57 11.57
CA LYS A 147 27.78 -16.78 10.82
C LYS A 147 27.57 -17.53 9.47
N THR A 148 26.48 -18.28 9.34
CA THR A 148 26.17 -19.10 8.17
C THR A 148 24.97 -18.60 7.37
N GLY A 149 24.48 -17.38 7.67
CA GLY A 149 23.28 -16.80 7.06
C GLY A 149 22.31 -16.28 8.10
N SER A 150 21.09 -15.91 7.70
CA SER A 150 20.07 -15.46 8.65
C SER A 150 19.19 -16.65 9.08
N VAL A 151 18.83 -16.66 10.37
CA VAL A 151 17.89 -17.64 10.95
C VAL A 151 16.59 -16.93 11.29
N GLY A 152 15.47 -17.48 10.79
CA GLY A 152 14.14 -16.98 11.11
C GLY A 152 13.58 -17.65 12.35
N LYS A 153 12.97 -16.88 13.23
CA LYS A 153 12.27 -17.38 14.42
C LYS A 153 10.89 -16.73 14.53
N GLN A 154 9.85 -17.56 14.68
CA GLN A 154 8.53 -17.06 15.03
C GLN A 154 8.52 -16.61 16.49
N VAL A 155 8.05 -15.40 16.72
CA VAL A 155 7.90 -14.80 18.05
C VAL A 155 6.42 -14.76 18.40
N LYS A 156 6.08 -14.97 19.67
CA LYS A 156 4.71 -14.79 20.15
C LYS A 156 4.34 -13.29 20.07
N VAL A 157 3.16 -13.03 19.56
CA VAL A 157 2.54 -11.68 19.54
C VAL A 157 2.16 -11.27 20.95
#